data_f0ef4d344e1fb4675e79771345c97239
#
_entry.id   f0ef4d344e1fb4675e79771345c97239
#
_cell.length_a   1.000
_cell.length_b   1.000
_cell.length_c   1.000
_cell.angle_alpha   90.00
_cell.angle_beta   90.00
_cell.angle_gamma   90.00
#
_symmetry.space_group_name_H-M   'P 1'
#
loop_
_entity.id
_entity.type
_entity.pdbx_description
1 polymer ?
#
loop_
_entity_poly.entity_id
_entity_poly.type
_entity_poly.pdbx_seq_one_letter_code
_entity_poly.pdbx_strand_id
1 'polypeptide(L)'
;MIPYYTSDVSILRTGILDFFIEKGLEFDTCFGVSAGACMACSYLSKQKGRGYHTFTDYMDDPEYCGIKSLIKTGDYFGTDMIYRKIPEKLNPYDYDTYNRQKTKFYAVVTNCESGNAEYKEIKDMKKDTCYVRASSSLPLMSRTVWIHKKPYLDGGITDSIPIMEAQRMGNEKNVVVLTRDRTYRKEKNKLIPAMKVRYGKKFPKLIKALENRHIGYNQTLDYLYRQEKEGKVFILQPQKPVEIGRLEKDTDKLHKLYEEGYETAQNYYEA
;
A
#
# COMPACT_ATOMS: atom_id res chain seq x y z
N MET A 1 -21.67 -8.90 -5.48
CA MET A 1 -21.18 -7.71 -4.72
C MET A 1 -19.71 -7.97 -4.43
N ILE A 2 -18.81 -7.32 -5.17
CA ILE A 2 -17.35 -7.52 -5.07
C ILE A 2 -16.85 -6.84 -3.80
N PRO A 3 -16.02 -7.52 -3.02
CA PRO A 3 -15.61 -7.02 -1.70
C PRO A 3 -14.63 -5.85 -1.79
N TYR A 4 -14.81 -5.02 -0.86
CA TYR A 4 -14.18 -3.75 -0.53
C TYR A 4 -12.66 -3.78 -0.27
N TYR A 5 -11.82 -3.39 -1.26
CA TYR A 5 -10.40 -3.09 -1.07
C TYR A 5 -10.00 -1.81 -1.79
N THR A 6 -9.26 -0.93 -1.13
CA THR A 6 -9.06 0.46 -1.52
C THR A 6 -7.90 0.62 -2.51
N SER A 7 -8.17 0.84 -3.80
CA SER A 7 -7.16 1.37 -4.72
C SER A 7 -7.22 2.90 -4.83
N ASP A 8 -8.40 3.50 -4.73
CA ASP A 8 -8.63 4.89 -5.12
C ASP A 8 -8.10 5.91 -4.10
N VAL A 9 -8.15 5.56 -2.82
CA VAL A 9 -7.53 6.39 -1.77
C VAL A 9 -6.00 6.41 -1.86
N SER A 10 -5.41 5.56 -2.71
CA SER A 10 -3.96 5.55 -2.97
C SER A 10 -3.52 6.73 -3.81
N ILE A 11 -4.40 7.31 -4.61
CA ILE A 11 -4.13 8.50 -5.43
C ILE A 11 -3.78 9.72 -4.55
N LEU A 12 -4.50 9.95 -3.45
CA LEU A 12 -4.13 10.98 -2.48
C LEU A 12 -2.68 10.82 -2.00
N ARG A 13 -2.28 9.59 -1.71
CA ARG A 13 -0.90 9.31 -1.30
C ARG A 13 0.10 9.64 -2.40
N THR A 14 -0.23 9.45 -3.69
CA THR A 14 0.68 9.83 -4.77
C THR A 14 0.93 11.33 -4.79
N GLY A 15 -0.09 12.17 -4.56
CA GLY A 15 0.08 13.62 -4.45
C GLY A 15 1.03 14.01 -3.31
N ILE A 16 0.86 13.41 -2.13
CA ILE A 16 1.76 13.64 -0.99
C ILE A 16 3.21 13.25 -1.32
N LEU A 17 3.42 12.07 -1.91
CA LEU A 17 4.75 11.57 -2.23
C LEU A 17 5.41 12.38 -3.37
N ASP A 18 4.64 12.87 -4.33
CA ASP A 18 5.13 13.73 -5.39
C ASP A 18 5.56 15.11 -4.86
N PHE A 19 4.86 15.64 -3.85
CA PHE A 19 5.33 16.81 -3.11
C PHE A 19 6.66 16.54 -2.40
N PHE A 20 6.81 15.37 -1.76
CA PHE A 20 8.08 14.99 -1.13
C PHE A 20 9.23 14.90 -2.14
N ILE A 21 8.98 14.36 -3.34
CA ILE A 21 9.98 14.33 -4.43
C ILE A 21 10.38 15.75 -4.81
N GLU A 22 9.41 16.64 -5.02
CA GLU A 22 9.64 18.03 -5.44
C GLU A 22 10.45 18.82 -4.41
N LYS A 23 10.16 18.63 -3.13
CA LYS A 23 10.89 19.30 -2.04
C LYS A 23 12.19 18.59 -1.65
N GLY A 24 12.53 17.49 -2.29
CA GLY A 24 13.74 16.71 -1.98
C GLY A 24 13.72 16.11 -0.57
N LEU A 25 12.53 15.82 -0.01
CA LEU A 25 12.41 15.23 1.32
C LEU A 25 12.81 13.76 1.26
N GLU A 26 13.81 13.38 2.03
CA GLU A 26 14.34 12.03 2.13
C GLU A 26 14.23 11.53 3.58
N PHE A 27 14.03 10.22 3.75
CA PHE A 27 13.90 9.55 5.03
C PHE A 27 14.89 8.39 5.11
N ASP A 28 15.41 8.08 6.30
CA ASP A 28 16.34 6.96 6.49
C ASP A 28 15.67 5.60 6.22
N THR A 29 14.36 5.52 6.52
CA THR A 29 13.59 4.28 6.38
C THR A 29 12.20 4.57 5.82
N CYS A 30 11.76 3.75 4.86
CA CYS A 30 10.42 3.79 4.27
C CYS A 30 9.74 2.43 4.44
N PHE A 31 8.51 2.43 4.96
CA PHE A 31 7.66 1.25 5.04
C PHE A 31 6.49 1.39 4.08
N GLY A 32 6.34 0.43 3.18
CA GLY A 32 5.22 0.36 2.25
C GLY A 32 4.30 -0.82 2.54
N VAL A 33 2.99 -0.58 2.54
CA VAL A 33 1.97 -1.62 2.76
C VAL A 33 0.98 -1.58 1.60
N SER A 34 0.76 -2.72 0.95
CA SER A 34 -0.21 -2.84 -0.15
C SER A 34 0.08 -1.82 -1.27
N ALA A 35 -0.90 -1.07 -1.74
CA ALA A 35 -0.70 0.01 -2.71
C ALA A 35 0.36 1.02 -2.25
N GLY A 36 0.55 1.21 -0.92
CA GLY A 36 1.62 2.05 -0.39
C GLY A 36 3.02 1.52 -0.70
N ALA A 37 3.21 0.21 -0.83
CA ALA A 37 4.47 -0.35 -1.28
C ALA A 37 4.72 -0.04 -2.77
N CYS A 38 3.68 -0.10 -3.61
CA CYS A 38 3.78 0.28 -5.02
C CYS A 38 4.10 1.78 -5.19
N MET A 39 3.47 2.65 -4.39
CA MET A 39 3.72 4.10 -4.44
C MET A 39 5.11 4.47 -3.95
N ALA A 40 5.60 3.81 -2.89
CA ALA A 40 6.96 3.98 -2.39
C ALA A 40 8.03 3.72 -3.47
N CYS A 41 7.78 2.79 -4.39
CA CYS A 41 8.69 2.55 -5.53
C CYS A 41 8.90 3.82 -6.36
N SER A 42 7.83 4.55 -6.72
CA SER A 42 7.92 5.78 -7.52
C SER A 42 8.59 6.91 -6.74
N TYR A 43 8.29 7.04 -5.45
CA TYR A 43 8.94 8.02 -4.57
C TYR A 43 10.45 7.77 -4.47
N LEU A 44 10.85 6.52 -4.21
CA LEU A 44 12.27 6.16 -4.02
C LEU A 44 13.09 6.19 -5.31
N SER A 45 12.46 6.06 -6.48
CA SER A 45 13.08 6.30 -7.77
C SER A 45 13.02 7.76 -8.22
N LYS A 46 12.46 8.66 -7.37
CA LYS A 46 12.31 10.10 -7.64
C LYS A 46 11.54 10.43 -8.93
N GLN A 47 10.64 9.54 -9.33
CA GLN A 47 9.83 9.69 -10.54
C GLN A 47 8.49 10.36 -10.21
N LYS A 48 8.48 11.71 -10.12
CA LYS A 48 7.26 12.51 -9.90
C LYS A 48 6.21 12.19 -10.98
N GLY A 49 4.94 12.05 -10.57
CA GLY A 49 3.82 11.72 -11.45
C GLY A 49 3.70 10.24 -11.81
N ARG A 50 4.79 9.46 -11.71
CA ARG A 50 4.78 8.06 -12.13
C ARG A 50 3.75 7.23 -11.38
N GLY A 51 3.60 7.44 -10.07
CA GLY A 51 2.61 6.76 -9.26
C GLY A 51 1.19 7.03 -9.74
N TYR A 52 0.85 8.29 -10.01
CA TYR A 52 -0.43 8.70 -10.55
C TYR A 52 -0.72 8.05 -11.91
N HIS A 53 0.18 8.22 -12.88
CA HIS A 53 0.03 7.66 -14.23
C HIS A 53 -0.05 6.13 -14.25
N THR A 54 0.70 5.44 -13.38
CA THR A 54 0.60 3.97 -13.28
C THR A 54 -0.80 3.52 -12.84
N PHE A 55 -1.51 4.33 -12.04
CA PHE A 55 -2.87 4.01 -11.59
C PHE A 55 -3.95 4.44 -12.58
N THR A 56 -3.78 5.54 -13.27
CA THR A 56 -4.84 6.17 -14.07
C THR A 56 -4.81 5.75 -15.54
N ASP A 57 -3.62 5.68 -16.16
CA ASP A 57 -3.50 5.54 -17.61
C ASP A 57 -3.92 4.15 -18.13
N TYR A 58 -3.95 3.15 -17.25
CA TYR A 58 -4.22 1.76 -17.63
C TYR A 58 -5.53 1.19 -17.07
N MET A 59 -6.37 2.02 -16.42
CA MET A 59 -7.58 1.52 -15.73
C MET A 59 -8.59 0.86 -16.66
N ASP A 60 -8.62 1.24 -17.93
CA ASP A 60 -9.50 0.65 -18.93
C ASP A 60 -8.88 -0.54 -19.65
N ASP A 61 -7.60 -0.81 -19.44
CA ASP A 61 -6.95 -1.97 -20.02
C ASP A 61 -7.36 -3.26 -19.29
N PRO A 62 -7.97 -4.23 -19.98
CA PRO A 62 -8.39 -5.50 -19.37
C PRO A 62 -7.23 -6.36 -18.87
N GLU A 63 -5.99 -6.08 -19.28
CA GLU A 63 -4.79 -6.71 -18.73
C GLU A 63 -4.33 -6.06 -17.42
N TYR A 64 -4.73 -4.80 -17.16
CA TYR A 64 -4.37 -4.09 -15.93
C TYR A 64 -5.23 -4.53 -14.75
N CYS A 65 -6.55 -4.53 -14.90
CA CYS A 65 -7.46 -5.01 -13.84
C CYS A 65 -8.82 -5.45 -14.39
N GLY A 66 -9.50 -6.30 -13.64
CA GLY A 66 -10.88 -6.66 -13.93
C GLY A 66 -11.20 -8.14 -13.75
N ILE A 67 -12.49 -8.45 -13.95
CA ILE A 67 -13.01 -9.83 -13.83
C ILE A 67 -12.36 -10.75 -14.86
N LYS A 68 -12.07 -10.26 -16.09
CA LYS A 68 -11.38 -11.05 -17.11
C LYS A 68 -9.98 -11.47 -16.65
N SER A 69 -9.22 -10.54 -16.05
CA SER A 69 -7.91 -10.85 -15.45
C SER A 69 -8.05 -11.89 -14.35
N LEU A 70 -9.02 -11.70 -13.42
CA LEU A 70 -9.25 -12.64 -12.32
C LEU A 70 -9.55 -14.05 -12.79
N ILE A 71 -10.43 -14.22 -13.81
CA ILE A 71 -10.78 -15.54 -14.36
C ILE A 71 -9.58 -16.16 -15.07
N LYS A 72 -8.84 -15.38 -15.89
CA LYS A 72 -7.72 -15.88 -16.69
C LYS A 72 -6.48 -16.21 -15.87
N THR A 73 -6.18 -15.40 -14.85
CA THR A 73 -4.90 -15.46 -14.14
C THR A 73 -5.02 -15.83 -12.66
N GLY A 74 -6.22 -15.70 -12.08
CA GLY A 74 -6.45 -15.81 -10.65
C GLY A 74 -6.11 -14.52 -9.87
N ASP A 75 -5.75 -13.45 -10.58
CA ASP A 75 -5.43 -12.14 -10.03
C ASP A 75 -6.35 -11.07 -10.65
N TYR A 76 -7.07 -10.30 -9.85
CA TYR A 76 -7.92 -9.21 -10.33
C TYR A 76 -7.07 -8.10 -10.96
N PHE A 77 -5.95 -7.76 -10.32
CA PHE A 77 -4.93 -6.87 -10.86
C PHE A 77 -3.90 -7.69 -11.63
N GLY A 78 -3.69 -7.36 -12.89
CA GLY A 78 -2.84 -8.10 -13.81
C GLY A 78 -1.37 -8.03 -13.43
N THR A 79 -0.86 -9.08 -12.79
CA THR A 79 0.51 -9.10 -12.24
C THR A 79 1.59 -8.93 -13.30
N ASP A 80 1.41 -9.50 -14.49
CA ASP A 80 2.34 -9.33 -15.61
C ASP A 80 2.35 -7.88 -16.12
N MET A 81 1.17 -7.28 -16.23
CA MET A 81 1.03 -5.88 -16.65
C MET A 81 1.72 -4.94 -15.64
N ILE A 82 1.39 -5.07 -14.35
CA ILE A 82 1.80 -4.13 -13.31
C ILE A 82 3.28 -4.27 -12.95
N TYR A 83 3.78 -5.51 -12.84
CA TYR A 83 5.14 -5.77 -12.31
C TYR A 83 6.18 -6.08 -13.40
N ARG A 84 5.78 -6.15 -14.69
CA ARG A 84 6.70 -6.35 -15.80
C ARG A 84 6.47 -5.37 -16.94
N LYS A 85 5.30 -5.39 -17.62
CA LYS A 85 5.07 -4.57 -18.83
C LYS A 85 5.17 -3.07 -18.55
N ILE A 86 4.51 -2.59 -17.48
CA ILE A 86 4.55 -1.16 -17.11
C ILE A 86 5.99 -0.74 -16.77
N PRO A 87 6.68 -1.34 -15.79
CA PRO A 87 8.01 -0.86 -15.39
C PRO A 87 9.11 -1.12 -16.43
N GLU A 88 8.92 -2.05 -17.36
CA GLU A 88 9.93 -2.32 -18.38
C GLU A 88 9.71 -1.55 -19.69
N LYS A 89 8.45 -1.22 -20.03
CA LYS A 89 8.12 -0.72 -21.37
C LYS A 89 7.18 0.48 -21.41
N LEU A 90 6.07 0.45 -20.66
CA LEU A 90 4.98 1.41 -20.82
C LEU A 90 5.19 2.69 -20.01
N ASN A 91 5.73 2.55 -18.81
CA ASN A 91 6.15 3.64 -17.93
C ASN A 91 7.42 3.19 -17.22
N PRO A 92 8.60 3.32 -17.89
CA PRO A 92 9.85 2.71 -17.43
C PRO A 92 10.23 3.15 -16.03
N TYR A 93 10.68 2.16 -15.23
CA TYR A 93 11.12 2.40 -13.87
C TYR A 93 12.61 2.75 -13.84
N ASP A 94 12.97 3.80 -13.10
CA ASP A 94 14.37 4.19 -12.93
C ASP A 94 15.05 3.36 -11.83
N TYR A 95 15.51 2.17 -12.22
CA TYR A 95 16.24 1.26 -11.35
C TYR A 95 17.57 1.85 -10.85
N ASP A 96 18.22 2.69 -11.66
CA ASP A 96 19.51 3.26 -11.31
C ASP A 96 19.38 4.30 -10.22
N THR A 97 18.37 5.16 -10.29
CA THR A 97 18.05 6.12 -9.21
C THR A 97 17.65 5.38 -7.94
N TYR A 98 16.80 4.34 -8.05
CA TYR A 98 16.47 3.52 -6.89
C TYR A 98 17.70 2.88 -6.24
N ASN A 99 18.62 2.33 -7.01
CA ASN A 99 19.81 1.65 -6.47
C ASN A 99 20.83 2.62 -5.84
N ARG A 100 20.80 3.90 -6.19
CA ARG A 100 21.67 4.94 -5.62
C ARG A 100 21.12 5.61 -4.37
N GLN A 101 19.79 5.53 -4.14
CA GLN A 101 19.16 6.14 -2.97
C GLN A 101 19.58 5.44 -1.68
N LYS A 102 19.53 6.16 -0.54
CA LYS A 102 20.04 5.67 0.76
C LYS A 102 18.94 5.16 1.69
N THR A 103 17.69 5.47 1.40
CA THR A 103 16.53 5.07 2.21
C THR A 103 16.39 3.54 2.24
N LYS A 104 16.32 2.93 3.40
CA LYS A 104 15.98 1.51 3.52
C LYS A 104 14.50 1.31 3.28
N PHE A 105 14.14 0.58 2.26
CA PHE A 105 12.74 0.32 1.93
C PHE A 105 12.31 -1.07 2.40
N TYR A 106 11.20 -1.12 3.15
CA TYR A 106 10.59 -2.35 3.64
C TYR A 106 9.17 -2.51 3.08
N ALA A 107 8.94 -3.57 2.32
CA ALA A 107 7.60 -4.00 1.95
C ALA A 107 7.03 -4.89 3.06
N VAL A 108 5.87 -4.52 3.60
CA VAL A 108 5.18 -5.30 4.62
C VAL A 108 4.35 -6.39 3.96
N VAL A 109 4.52 -7.63 4.38
CA VAL A 109 3.79 -8.80 3.87
C VAL A 109 3.23 -9.61 5.02
N THR A 110 2.11 -10.30 4.79
CA THR A 110 1.56 -11.27 5.76
C THR A 110 1.99 -12.67 5.37
N ASN A 111 2.73 -13.33 6.25
CA ASN A 111 3.03 -14.75 6.11
C ASN A 111 1.77 -15.57 6.44
N CYS A 112 1.26 -16.32 5.45
CA CYS A 112 0.00 -17.05 5.60
C CYS A 112 0.08 -18.21 6.61
N GLU A 113 1.24 -18.82 6.79
CA GLU A 113 1.43 -19.96 7.71
C GLU A 113 1.50 -19.49 9.17
N SER A 114 2.26 -18.42 9.44
CA SER A 114 2.39 -17.90 10.80
C SER A 114 1.23 -16.97 11.19
N GLY A 115 0.56 -16.34 10.20
CA GLY A 115 -0.42 -15.29 10.43
C GLY A 115 0.18 -13.98 10.95
N ASN A 116 1.49 -13.77 10.78
CA ASN A 116 2.21 -12.59 11.27
C ASN A 116 2.68 -11.70 10.12
N ALA A 117 2.92 -10.41 10.42
CA ALA A 117 3.62 -9.51 9.53
C ALA A 117 5.09 -9.91 9.40
N GLU A 118 5.63 -9.74 8.20
CA GLU A 118 7.06 -9.76 7.93
C GLU A 118 7.43 -8.50 7.14
N TYR A 119 8.56 -7.89 7.49
CA TYR A 119 9.05 -6.65 6.90
C TYR A 119 10.24 -6.99 6.01
N LYS A 120 10.01 -6.94 4.69
CA LYS A 120 11.00 -7.38 3.70
C LYS A 120 11.75 -6.18 3.15
N GLU A 121 13.03 -6.09 3.44
CA GLU A 121 13.89 -5.07 2.87
C GLU A 121 14.03 -5.30 1.35
N ILE A 122 13.76 -4.26 0.58
CA ILE A 122 13.88 -4.25 -0.89
C ILE A 122 15.24 -3.64 -1.25
N LYS A 123 16.24 -4.47 -1.38
CA LYS A 123 17.61 -4.04 -1.71
C LYS A 123 17.84 -3.88 -3.20
N ASP A 124 17.26 -4.77 -3.99
CA ASP A 124 17.33 -4.78 -5.44
C ASP A 124 15.90 -4.84 -5.99
N MET A 125 15.42 -3.73 -6.57
CA MET A 125 14.03 -3.65 -7.03
C MET A 125 13.70 -4.71 -8.08
N LYS A 126 14.63 -5.12 -8.92
CA LYS A 126 14.37 -6.17 -9.92
C LYS A 126 14.19 -7.55 -9.30
N LYS A 127 14.98 -7.88 -8.27
CA LYS A 127 14.93 -9.19 -7.60
C LYS A 127 13.83 -9.25 -6.55
N ASP A 128 13.65 -8.15 -5.81
CA ASP A 128 12.80 -8.12 -4.61
C ASP A 128 11.38 -7.61 -4.90
N THR A 129 11.07 -7.22 -6.15
CA THR A 129 9.73 -6.75 -6.55
C THR A 129 8.63 -7.78 -6.24
N CYS A 130 8.98 -9.07 -6.11
CA CYS A 130 8.06 -10.11 -5.69
C CYS A 130 7.46 -9.85 -4.28
N TYR A 131 8.19 -9.18 -3.38
CA TYR A 131 7.67 -8.78 -2.07
C TYR A 131 6.74 -7.56 -2.16
N VAL A 132 7.00 -6.62 -3.07
CA VAL A 132 6.06 -5.51 -3.37
C VAL A 132 4.75 -6.08 -3.90
N ARG A 133 4.82 -7.04 -4.83
CA ARG A 133 3.65 -7.79 -5.31
C ARG A 133 2.94 -8.52 -4.17
N ALA A 134 3.66 -9.24 -3.32
CA ALA A 134 3.08 -9.96 -2.19
C ALA A 134 2.38 -9.00 -1.21
N SER A 135 2.99 -7.84 -0.93
CA SER A 135 2.41 -6.78 -0.11
C SER A 135 1.06 -6.28 -0.63
N SER A 136 0.85 -6.31 -1.96
CA SER A 136 -0.38 -5.85 -2.64
C SER A 136 -1.32 -6.99 -3.04
N SER A 137 -1.04 -8.23 -2.62
CA SER A 137 -1.84 -9.41 -2.98
C SER A 137 -3.00 -9.61 -2.01
N LEU A 138 -4.15 -9.05 -2.37
CA LEU A 138 -5.36 -9.05 -1.55
C LEU A 138 -6.03 -10.44 -1.50
N PRO A 139 -6.50 -10.90 -0.30
CA PRO A 139 -7.27 -12.14 -0.20
C PRO A 139 -8.50 -12.14 -1.13
N LEU A 140 -8.77 -13.26 -1.77
CA LEU A 140 -9.84 -13.50 -2.75
C LEU A 140 -9.69 -12.75 -4.09
N MET A 141 -8.87 -11.70 -4.13
CA MET A 141 -8.63 -10.88 -5.35
C MET A 141 -7.30 -11.23 -6.02
N SER A 142 -6.42 -11.93 -5.30
CA SER A 142 -5.11 -12.32 -5.81
C SER A 142 -4.75 -13.72 -5.34
N ARG A 143 -3.86 -14.36 -6.11
CA ARG A 143 -3.24 -15.62 -5.69
C ARG A 143 -2.29 -15.38 -4.53
N THR A 144 -2.12 -16.39 -3.68
CA THR A 144 -1.04 -16.42 -2.69
C THR A 144 0.31 -16.38 -3.41
N VAL A 145 1.17 -15.46 -3.03
CA VAL A 145 2.51 -15.31 -3.60
C VAL A 145 3.49 -16.19 -2.83
N TRP A 146 4.15 -17.11 -3.54
CA TRP A 146 5.14 -18.00 -2.95
C TRP A 146 6.55 -17.46 -3.21
N ILE A 147 7.28 -17.15 -2.13
CA ILE A 147 8.66 -16.67 -2.19
C ILE A 147 9.49 -17.53 -1.24
N HIS A 148 10.54 -18.18 -1.75
CA HIS A 148 11.38 -19.10 -0.99
C HIS A 148 10.57 -20.14 -0.18
N LYS A 149 9.57 -20.75 -0.83
CA LYS A 149 8.64 -21.76 -0.26
C LYS A 149 7.72 -21.23 0.86
N LYS A 150 7.69 -19.92 1.12
CA LYS A 150 6.79 -19.31 2.09
C LYS A 150 5.63 -18.61 1.36
N PRO A 151 4.37 -18.79 1.83
CA PRO A 151 3.18 -18.18 1.23
C PRO A 151 2.93 -16.79 1.84
N TYR A 152 2.75 -15.79 0.97
CA TYR A 152 2.50 -14.40 1.38
C TYR A 152 1.23 -13.85 0.74
N LEU A 153 0.57 -12.97 1.47
CA LEU A 153 -0.53 -12.11 1.06
C LEU A 153 -0.29 -10.68 1.57
N ASP A 154 -1.24 -9.77 1.27
CA ASP A 154 -1.20 -8.35 1.59
C ASP A 154 -0.80 -8.08 3.04
N GLY A 155 0.18 -7.18 3.21
CA GLY A 155 0.72 -6.82 4.54
C GLY A 155 -0.30 -6.16 5.45
N GLY A 156 -1.26 -5.44 4.87
CA GLY A 156 -2.34 -4.79 5.62
C GLY A 156 -3.33 -5.76 6.28
N ILE A 157 -3.17 -7.08 6.13
CA ILE A 157 -3.91 -8.08 6.92
C ILE A 157 -3.45 -8.05 8.37
N THR A 158 -2.14 -7.98 8.58
CA THR A 158 -1.52 -8.10 9.91
C THR A 158 -0.98 -6.77 10.43
N ASP A 159 -0.40 -5.94 9.56
CA ASP A 159 0.11 -4.61 9.94
C ASP A 159 -0.14 -3.60 8.81
N SER A 160 -1.22 -2.85 8.94
CA SER A 160 -1.59 -1.84 7.94
C SER A 160 -0.85 -0.51 8.09
N ILE A 161 -0.31 -0.23 9.29
CA ILE A 161 0.39 1.00 9.65
C ILE A 161 1.59 0.61 10.55
N PRO A 162 2.76 0.32 9.98
CA PRO A 162 3.87 -0.34 10.66
C PRO A 162 4.67 0.59 11.58
N ILE A 163 3.99 1.48 12.31
CA ILE A 163 4.61 2.48 13.18
C ILE A 163 5.37 1.83 14.35
N MET A 164 4.80 0.79 14.95
CA MET A 164 5.46 0.11 16.07
C MET A 164 6.75 -0.58 15.62
N GLU A 165 6.77 -1.17 14.43
CA GLU A 165 7.99 -1.76 13.87
C GLU A 165 9.01 -0.69 13.49
N ALA A 166 8.58 0.42 12.89
CA ALA A 166 9.47 1.54 12.58
C ALA A 166 10.17 2.05 13.85
N GLN A 167 9.44 2.26 14.94
CA GLN A 167 10.01 2.68 16.23
C GLN A 167 10.90 1.61 16.84
N ARG A 168 10.54 0.32 16.75
CA ARG A 168 11.38 -0.80 17.23
C ARG A 168 12.72 -0.87 16.48
N MET A 169 12.75 -0.44 15.21
CA MET A 169 13.96 -0.33 14.42
C MET A 169 14.79 0.94 14.69
N GLY A 170 14.38 1.76 15.65
CA GLY A 170 15.10 2.96 16.11
C GLY A 170 14.70 4.26 15.39
N ASN A 171 13.62 4.27 14.62
CA ASN A 171 13.13 5.50 14.00
C ASN A 171 12.39 6.34 15.07
N GLU A 172 13.02 7.38 15.60
CA GLU A 172 12.47 8.22 16.67
C GLU A 172 11.41 9.20 16.17
N LYS A 173 11.61 9.75 14.96
CA LYS A 173 10.67 10.66 14.30
C LYS A 173 10.08 9.99 13.07
N ASN A 174 8.77 9.99 12.96
CA ASN A 174 8.08 9.27 11.91
C ASN A 174 7.06 10.16 11.20
N VAL A 175 7.02 10.09 9.87
CA VAL A 175 5.96 10.65 9.04
C VAL A 175 5.05 9.49 8.60
N VAL A 176 3.76 9.60 8.89
CA VAL A 176 2.78 8.57 8.54
C VAL A 176 1.74 9.15 7.59
N VAL A 177 1.64 8.55 6.41
CA VAL A 177 0.65 8.93 5.40
C VAL A 177 -0.55 7.99 5.49
N LEU A 178 -1.66 8.50 6.02
CA LEU A 178 -2.94 7.81 6.06
C LEU A 178 -3.83 8.21 4.88
N THR A 179 -4.66 7.29 4.44
CA THR A 179 -5.59 7.49 3.32
C THR A 179 -7.04 7.66 3.78
N ARG A 180 -7.26 7.75 5.07
CA ARG A 180 -8.57 7.97 5.70
C ARG A 180 -8.49 9.13 6.66
N ASP A 181 -9.59 9.83 6.79
CA ASP A 181 -9.73 10.92 7.74
C ASP A 181 -9.68 10.44 9.20
N ARG A 182 -9.60 11.40 10.12
CA ARG A 182 -9.41 11.14 11.56
C ARG A 182 -10.57 10.40 12.23
N THR A 183 -11.77 10.48 11.66
CA THR A 183 -12.98 9.84 12.22
C THR A 183 -13.10 8.38 11.83
N TYR A 184 -12.34 7.95 10.81
CA TYR A 184 -12.43 6.60 10.30
C TYR A 184 -12.07 5.54 11.35
N ARG A 185 -12.90 4.51 11.42
CA ARG A 185 -12.61 3.27 12.15
C ARG A 185 -12.90 2.08 11.25
N LYS A 186 -11.99 1.11 11.26
CA LYS A 186 -12.11 -0.09 10.46
C LYS A 186 -13.17 -1.02 11.05
N GLU A 187 -14.10 -1.47 10.22
CA GLU A 187 -15.10 -2.47 10.58
C GLU A 187 -14.62 -3.90 10.31
N LYS A 188 -15.30 -4.86 10.95
CA LYS A 188 -15.09 -6.29 10.72
C LYS A 188 -15.41 -6.63 9.26
N ASN A 189 -14.52 -7.41 8.63
CA ASN A 189 -14.68 -7.78 7.24
C ASN A 189 -15.82 -8.80 7.05
N LYS A 190 -16.81 -8.44 6.24
CA LYS A 190 -17.99 -9.28 5.95
C LYS A 190 -17.67 -10.52 5.11
N LEU A 191 -16.47 -10.59 4.51
CA LEU A 191 -16.05 -11.72 3.66
C LEU A 191 -15.27 -12.81 4.42
N ILE A 192 -15.16 -12.71 5.73
CA ILE A 192 -14.52 -13.76 6.54
C ILE A 192 -15.04 -15.15 6.23
N PRO A 193 -16.36 -15.41 6.04
CA PRO A 193 -16.84 -16.74 5.67
C PRO A 193 -16.23 -17.27 4.37
N ALA A 194 -16.17 -16.45 3.31
CA ALA A 194 -15.57 -16.82 2.04
C ALA A 194 -14.04 -17.06 2.17
N MET A 195 -13.37 -16.25 2.98
CA MET A 195 -11.94 -16.42 3.27
C MET A 195 -11.68 -17.72 4.05
N LYS A 196 -12.57 -18.10 4.99
CA LYS A 196 -12.49 -19.38 5.70
C LYS A 196 -12.60 -20.56 4.74
N VAL A 197 -13.51 -20.52 3.79
CA VAL A 197 -13.63 -21.57 2.77
C VAL A 197 -12.36 -21.68 1.94
N ARG A 198 -11.80 -20.54 1.51
CA ARG A 198 -10.62 -20.52 0.61
C ARG A 198 -9.31 -20.87 1.31
N TYR A 199 -9.12 -20.41 2.54
CA TYR A 199 -7.83 -20.46 3.24
C TYR A 199 -7.83 -21.23 4.53
N GLY A 200 -9.01 -21.46 5.16
CA GLY A 200 -9.12 -21.93 6.55
C GLY A 200 -8.45 -23.27 6.81
N LYS A 201 -8.60 -24.25 5.90
CA LYS A 201 -7.95 -25.56 6.03
C LYS A 201 -6.42 -25.47 5.93
N LYS A 202 -5.91 -24.59 5.06
CA LYS A 202 -4.47 -24.50 4.77
C LYS A 202 -3.75 -23.51 5.69
N PHE A 203 -4.39 -22.40 6.03
CA PHE A 203 -3.81 -21.28 6.74
C PHE A 203 -4.71 -20.79 7.89
N PRO A 204 -4.94 -21.57 8.94
CA PRO A 204 -5.86 -21.21 10.03
C PRO A 204 -5.40 -19.96 10.79
N LYS A 205 -4.10 -19.71 10.92
CA LYS A 205 -3.56 -18.52 11.57
C LYS A 205 -3.78 -17.24 10.74
N LEU A 206 -3.74 -17.35 9.40
CA LEU A 206 -4.15 -16.27 8.52
C LEU A 206 -5.62 -15.86 8.75
N ILE A 207 -6.52 -16.85 8.93
CA ILE A 207 -7.93 -16.55 9.21
C ILE A 207 -8.07 -15.80 10.54
N LYS A 208 -7.35 -16.20 11.57
CA LYS A 208 -7.34 -15.50 12.86
C LYS A 208 -6.85 -14.04 12.71
N ALA A 209 -5.80 -13.82 11.91
CA ALA A 209 -5.32 -12.48 11.61
C ALA A 209 -6.38 -11.64 10.88
N LEU A 210 -7.05 -12.20 9.86
CA LEU A 210 -8.12 -11.54 9.12
C LEU A 210 -9.33 -11.18 10.01
N GLU A 211 -9.72 -12.06 10.93
CA GLU A 211 -10.80 -11.82 11.88
C GLU A 211 -10.50 -10.66 12.84
N ASN A 212 -9.25 -10.53 13.27
CA ASN A 212 -8.80 -9.51 14.23
C ASN A 212 -8.27 -8.23 13.58
N ARG A 213 -8.16 -8.18 12.24
CA ARG A 213 -7.58 -7.06 11.51
C ARG A 213 -8.16 -5.70 11.92
N HIS A 214 -9.47 -5.61 12.09
CA HIS A 214 -10.15 -4.35 12.44
C HIS A 214 -9.79 -3.89 13.86
N ILE A 215 -9.61 -4.81 14.79
CA ILE A 215 -9.22 -4.50 16.17
C ILE A 215 -7.79 -3.93 16.18
N GLY A 216 -6.83 -4.67 15.60
CA GLY A 216 -5.43 -4.23 15.54
C GLY A 216 -5.27 -2.89 14.82
N TYR A 217 -5.96 -2.70 13.69
CA TYR A 217 -5.93 -1.45 12.94
C TYR A 217 -6.39 -0.25 13.81
N ASN A 218 -7.52 -0.39 14.52
CA ASN A 218 -8.07 0.68 15.34
C ASN A 218 -7.18 0.97 16.57
N GLN A 219 -6.61 -0.06 17.18
CA GLN A 219 -5.63 0.10 18.25
C GLN A 219 -4.36 0.83 17.78
N THR A 220 -3.90 0.54 16.55
CA THR A 220 -2.77 1.25 15.95
C THR A 220 -3.11 2.71 15.67
N LEU A 221 -4.34 3.05 15.23
CA LEU A 221 -4.77 4.44 15.09
C LEU A 221 -4.76 5.18 16.42
N ASP A 222 -5.29 4.57 17.50
CA ASP A 222 -5.32 5.18 18.83
C ASP A 222 -3.90 5.40 19.38
N TYR A 223 -3.00 4.46 19.13
CA TYR A 223 -1.58 4.60 19.44
C TYR A 223 -0.96 5.76 18.64
N LEU A 224 -1.20 5.80 17.33
CA LEU A 224 -0.65 6.81 16.44
C LEU A 224 -1.05 8.24 16.85
N TYR A 225 -2.33 8.44 17.16
CA TYR A 225 -2.83 9.76 17.60
C TYR A 225 -2.29 10.20 18.96
N ARG A 226 -1.91 9.27 19.83
CA ARG A 226 -1.17 9.59 21.06
C ARG A 226 0.26 10.01 20.75
N GLN A 227 0.95 9.27 19.89
CA GLN A 227 2.33 9.58 19.48
C GLN A 227 2.44 10.92 18.74
N GLU A 228 1.41 11.31 18.00
CA GLU A 228 1.30 12.63 17.38
C GLU A 228 1.24 13.73 18.43
N LYS A 229 0.41 13.58 19.46
CA LYS A 229 0.32 14.54 20.58
C LYS A 229 1.62 14.66 21.36
N GLU A 230 2.42 13.61 21.39
CA GLU A 230 3.74 13.58 22.02
C GLU A 230 4.85 14.13 21.11
N GLY A 231 4.52 14.57 19.89
CA GLY A 231 5.48 15.09 18.91
C GLY A 231 6.44 14.06 18.31
N LYS A 232 6.14 12.74 18.45
CA LYS A 232 6.97 11.64 17.95
C LYS A 232 6.57 11.19 16.56
N VAL A 233 5.35 11.49 16.14
CA VAL A 233 4.79 11.12 14.84
C VAL A 233 4.13 12.34 14.23
N PHE A 234 4.33 12.50 12.93
CA PHE A 234 3.67 13.48 12.10
C PHE A 234 2.70 12.76 11.16
N ILE A 235 1.42 13.14 11.16
CA ILE A 235 0.39 12.43 10.39
C ILE A 235 -0.10 13.31 9.24
N LEU A 236 0.04 12.83 8.02
CA LEU A 236 -0.58 13.37 6.82
C LEU A 236 -1.81 12.53 6.47
N GLN A 237 -2.98 13.14 6.48
CA GLN A 237 -4.26 12.46 6.22
C GLN A 237 -5.31 13.43 5.66
N PRO A 238 -6.32 12.94 4.94
CA PRO A 238 -7.45 13.76 4.48
C PRO A 238 -8.13 14.45 5.67
N GLN A 239 -8.54 15.69 5.46
CA GLN A 239 -9.30 16.46 6.45
C GLN A 239 -10.76 16.01 6.57
N LYS A 240 -11.31 15.43 5.49
CA LYS A 240 -12.70 14.96 5.37
C LYS A 240 -12.74 13.52 4.87
N PRO A 241 -13.84 12.80 5.10
CA PRO A 241 -14.04 11.49 4.50
C PRO A 241 -13.88 11.55 2.98
N VAL A 242 -13.06 10.64 2.42
CA VAL A 242 -12.87 10.54 0.98
C VAL A 242 -14.06 9.81 0.37
N GLU A 243 -14.88 10.54 -0.38
CA GLU A 243 -16.12 10.07 -1.04
C GLU A 243 -15.85 9.54 -2.46
N ILE A 244 -14.85 8.69 -2.63
CA ILE A 244 -14.53 8.08 -3.92
C ILE A 244 -14.76 6.58 -3.84
N GLY A 245 -15.41 6.03 -4.87
CA GLY A 245 -15.62 4.60 -5.06
C GLY A 245 -14.29 3.88 -5.28
N ARG A 246 -14.25 2.58 -5.09
CA ARG A 246 -13.00 1.79 -5.07
C ARG A 246 -12.48 1.37 -6.42
N LEU A 247 -13.26 1.51 -7.42
CA LEU A 247 -12.96 1.31 -8.81
C LEU A 247 -13.42 2.55 -9.57
N GLU A 248 -13.15 3.72 -8.97
CA GLU A 248 -13.44 4.99 -9.62
C GLU A 248 -12.62 5.07 -10.90
N LYS A 249 -13.29 5.46 -11.98
CA LYS A 249 -12.68 5.65 -13.29
C LYS A 249 -12.80 7.10 -13.77
N ASP A 250 -13.48 7.93 -12.99
CA ASP A 250 -13.60 9.34 -13.26
C ASP A 250 -12.25 10.03 -13.02
N THR A 251 -11.57 10.34 -14.10
CA THR A 251 -10.22 10.94 -14.08
C THR A 251 -10.21 12.30 -13.38
N ASP A 252 -11.29 13.08 -13.47
CA ASP A 252 -11.38 14.40 -12.82
C ASP A 252 -11.46 14.25 -11.30
N LYS A 253 -12.20 13.25 -10.80
CA LYS A 253 -12.25 12.94 -9.38
C LYS A 253 -10.90 12.43 -8.86
N LEU A 254 -10.23 11.59 -9.63
CA LEU A 254 -8.91 11.09 -9.28
C LEU A 254 -7.88 12.20 -9.27
N HIS A 255 -7.94 13.12 -10.23
CA HIS A 255 -7.06 14.29 -10.27
C HIS A 255 -7.28 15.20 -9.05
N LYS A 256 -8.52 15.51 -8.72
CA LYS A 256 -8.84 16.29 -7.50
C LYS A 256 -8.30 15.64 -6.22
N LEU A 257 -8.38 14.32 -6.13
CA LEU A 257 -7.84 13.60 -4.97
C LEU A 257 -6.31 13.62 -4.93
N TYR A 258 -5.66 13.59 -6.08
CA TYR A 258 -4.22 13.79 -6.19
C TYR A 258 -3.81 15.19 -5.71
N GLU A 259 -4.50 16.24 -6.20
CA GLU A 259 -4.27 17.62 -5.79
C GLU A 259 -4.50 17.81 -4.29
N GLU A 260 -5.59 17.25 -3.72
CA GLU A 260 -5.84 17.28 -2.28
C GLU A 260 -4.67 16.68 -1.49
N GLY A 261 -4.09 15.59 -1.98
CA GLY A 261 -2.91 14.98 -1.37
C GLY A 261 -1.69 15.90 -1.42
N TYR A 262 -1.44 16.51 -2.57
CA TYR A 262 -0.33 17.42 -2.78
C TYR A 262 -0.47 18.68 -1.89
N GLU A 263 -1.64 19.31 -1.89
CA GLU A 263 -1.95 20.47 -1.06
C GLU A 263 -1.87 20.14 0.44
N THR A 264 -2.33 18.95 0.85
CA THR A 264 -2.19 18.48 2.23
C THR A 264 -0.72 18.50 2.66
N ALA A 265 0.18 17.92 1.84
CA ALA A 265 1.60 17.89 2.16
C ALA A 265 2.21 19.30 2.17
N GLN A 266 1.83 20.16 1.22
CA GLN A 266 2.29 21.54 1.12
C GLN A 266 1.89 22.35 2.36
N ASN A 267 0.63 22.34 2.74
CA ASN A 267 0.11 23.09 3.89
C ASN A 267 0.80 22.72 5.20
N TYR A 268 1.12 21.45 5.38
CA TYR A 268 1.85 20.98 6.55
C TYR A 268 3.35 21.29 6.51
N TYR A 269 3.92 21.44 5.33
CA TYR A 269 5.33 21.80 5.17
C TYR A 269 5.59 23.28 5.44
N GLU A 270 4.61 24.14 5.12
CA GLU A 270 4.68 25.58 5.30
C GLU A 270 4.27 26.06 6.70
N ALA A 271 3.61 25.21 7.50
CA ALA A 271 3.15 25.49 8.87
C ALA A 271 4.23 25.22 9.92
#